data_39c2fc798abc772595d6d4006de52fec
#
_entry.id   39c2fc798abc772595d6d4006de52fec
#
_cell.length_a   1.000
_cell.length_b   1.000
_cell.length_c   1.000
_cell.angle_alpha   90.00
_cell.angle_beta   90.00
_cell.angle_gamma   90.00
#
_symmetry.space_group_name_H-M   'P 1'
#
loop_
_entity.id
_entity.type
_entity.pdbx_description
1 polymer ?
#
loop_
_entity_poly.entity_id
_entity_poly.type
_entity_poly.pdbx_seq_one_letter_code
_entity_poly.pdbx_strand_id
1 'polypeptide(L)'
;MDELIDRFLKYIYRKNTQSDKTIESYKNDLNQYKEYLLSQSMDSFESCDRLTFMNFLATLDHLKSSSIARKMSVYRSFYAYLAEYMGINENPLLGIQTPKKSKQIPDFLFVEEIQEFLNSYNDAKEDQYRDRILFTIMYACGLRVSECVSLEWNQIDLNNRIVHIRGKGDKDRIVPFYQGFEKELLEYKNSFWSKYAVDDHVFVNLRGKQLTSRGIQYLMDKHAKAIGMHMKLHPHMLRHSFATHLLDNGADIRVVQELLGHSSLSTTQIYTHVTTAQLVKAYKKAHPFEK
;
A
#
# COMPACT_ATOMS: atom_id res chain seq x y z
N MET A 1 20.66 21.73 -13.72
CA MET A 1 19.60 21.18 -12.81
C MET A 1 19.42 19.68 -12.98
N ASP A 2 19.34 19.12 -14.19
CA ASP A 2 19.11 17.68 -14.40
C ASP A 2 20.17 16.80 -13.73
N GLU A 3 21.45 17.17 -13.83
CA GLU A 3 22.51 16.41 -13.19
C GLU A 3 22.37 16.32 -11.66
N LEU A 4 21.92 17.39 -11.00
CA LEU A 4 21.69 17.40 -9.55
C LEU A 4 20.51 16.50 -9.16
N ILE A 5 19.44 16.50 -9.95
CA ILE A 5 18.31 15.59 -9.77
C ILE A 5 18.78 14.14 -9.91
N ASP A 6 19.51 13.81 -10.96
CA ASP A 6 19.97 12.43 -11.20
C ASP A 6 20.94 11.95 -10.11
N ARG A 7 21.84 12.82 -9.63
CA ARG A 7 22.75 12.50 -8.51
C ARG A 7 21.95 12.23 -7.21
N PHE A 8 20.95 13.05 -6.90
CA PHE A 8 20.07 12.85 -5.75
C PHE A 8 19.28 11.53 -5.85
N LEU A 9 18.68 11.24 -7.01
CA LEU A 9 17.93 9.99 -7.22
C LEU A 9 18.82 8.76 -7.08
N LYS A 10 20.06 8.80 -7.61
CA LYS A 10 21.07 7.75 -7.42
C LYS A 10 21.46 7.58 -5.95
N TYR A 11 21.60 8.68 -5.21
CA TYR A 11 21.90 8.66 -3.79
C TYR A 11 20.77 7.97 -2.99
N ILE A 12 19.51 8.35 -3.24
CA ILE A 12 18.34 7.73 -2.61
C ILE A 12 18.24 6.25 -2.94
N TYR A 13 18.48 5.88 -4.20
CA TYR A 13 18.47 4.49 -4.67
C TYR A 13 19.52 3.65 -3.94
N ARG A 14 20.76 4.15 -3.84
CA ARG A 14 21.87 3.44 -3.15
C ARG A 14 21.64 3.23 -1.66
N LYS A 15 20.91 4.10 -0.99
CA LYS A 15 20.52 3.92 0.42
C LYS A 15 19.48 2.79 0.60
N ASN A 16 19.00 2.19 -0.48
CA ASN A 16 18.00 1.09 -0.48
C ASN A 16 16.73 1.41 0.33
N THR A 17 16.45 2.70 0.54
CA THR A 17 15.36 3.15 1.41
C THR A 17 14.04 3.30 0.67
N GLN A 18 14.08 3.35 -0.68
CA GLN A 18 12.92 3.67 -1.51
C GLN A 18 12.68 2.62 -2.62
N SER A 19 11.41 2.48 -3.04
CA SER A 19 11.04 1.64 -4.19
C SER A 19 11.23 2.40 -5.51
N ASP A 20 11.33 1.66 -6.63
CA ASP A 20 11.41 2.26 -7.98
C ASP A 20 10.28 3.26 -8.23
N LYS A 21 9.04 2.92 -7.82
CA LYS A 21 7.89 3.82 -7.91
C LYS A 21 8.06 5.10 -7.09
N THR A 22 8.75 5.02 -5.96
CA THR A 22 9.06 6.21 -5.14
C THR A 22 10.09 7.07 -5.83
N ILE A 23 11.13 6.47 -6.40
CA ILE A 23 12.16 7.18 -7.18
C ILE A 23 11.54 7.90 -8.39
N GLU A 24 10.67 7.20 -9.13
CA GLU A 24 9.92 7.80 -10.25
C GLU A 24 9.04 8.97 -9.79
N SER A 25 8.34 8.82 -8.67
CA SER A 25 7.54 9.90 -8.08
C SER A 25 8.39 11.11 -7.68
N TYR A 26 9.58 10.87 -7.08
CA TYR A 26 10.52 11.94 -6.73
C TYR A 26 11.04 12.65 -7.96
N LYS A 27 11.39 11.89 -9.01
CA LYS A 27 11.83 12.45 -10.30
C LYS A 27 10.76 13.37 -10.88
N ASN A 28 9.52 12.93 -10.90
CA ASN A 28 8.40 13.72 -11.43
C ASN A 28 8.18 15.01 -10.62
N ASP A 29 8.25 14.94 -9.28
CA ASP A 29 8.10 16.11 -8.41
C ASP A 29 9.23 17.11 -8.63
N LEU A 30 10.49 16.67 -8.73
CA LEU A 30 11.64 17.53 -8.94
C LEU A 30 11.66 18.13 -10.34
N ASN A 31 11.24 17.37 -11.37
CA ASN A 31 11.09 17.90 -12.72
C ASN A 31 10.02 18.99 -12.78
N GLN A 32 8.86 18.81 -12.14
CA GLN A 32 7.83 19.84 -12.06
C GLN A 32 8.38 21.14 -11.43
N TYR A 33 9.17 21.00 -10.37
CA TYR A 33 9.79 22.15 -9.72
C TYR A 33 10.85 22.81 -10.62
N LYS A 34 11.70 22.02 -11.28
CA LYS A 34 12.67 22.52 -12.25
C LYS A 34 12.00 23.30 -13.38
N GLU A 35 10.93 22.78 -13.98
CA GLU A 35 10.18 23.43 -15.05
C GLU A 35 9.61 24.78 -14.59
N TYR A 36 9.12 24.85 -13.35
CA TYR A 36 8.68 26.12 -12.76
C TYR A 36 9.83 27.13 -12.67
N LEU A 37 10.99 26.74 -12.14
CA LEU A 37 12.16 27.64 -12.04
C LEU A 37 12.61 28.14 -13.40
N LEU A 38 12.67 27.27 -14.40
CA LEU A 38 13.00 27.65 -15.78
C LEU A 38 11.99 28.66 -16.34
N SER A 39 10.70 28.52 -16.03
CA SER A 39 9.65 29.50 -16.42
C SER A 39 9.86 30.87 -15.78
N GLN A 40 10.56 30.94 -14.66
CA GLN A 40 10.95 32.17 -13.97
C GLN A 40 12.35 32.68 -14.38
N SER A 41 12.91 32.15 -15.50
CA SER A 41 14.26 32.45 -15.97
C SER A 41 15.37 32.12 -14.97
N MET A 42 15.14 31.13 -14.11
CA MET A 42 16.14 30.60 -13.17
C MET A 42 16.69 29.29 -13.70
N ASP A 43 18.02 29.21 -13.83
CA ASP A 43 18.73 28.08 -14.39
C ASP A 43 19.39 27.17 -13.35
N SER A 44 19.28 27.53 -12.06
CA SER A 44 19.83 26.76 -10.95
C SER A 44 18.85 26.67 -9.75
N PHE A 45 19.01 25.62 -8.91
CA PHE A 45 18.24 25.50 -7.66
C PHE A 45 18.75 26.45 -6.58
N GLU A 46 19.98 26.93 -6.71
CA GLU A 46 20.59 27.87 -5.78
C GLU A 46 19.99 29.27 -5.90
N SER A 47 19.55 29.66 -7.09
CA SER A 47 18.92 30.96 -7.33
C SER A 47 17.51 31.08 -6.78
N CYS A 48 16.91 29.99 -6.31
CA CYS A 48 15.56 29.98 -5.77
C CYS A 48 15.54 30.52 -4.33
N ASP A 49 14.95 31.67 -4.15
CA ASP A 49 14.68 32.22 -2.83
C ASP A 49 13.35 31.70 -2.23
N ARG A 50 13.10 32.06 -0.98
CA ARG A 50 11.88 31.67 -0.27
C ARG A 50 10.61 32.16 -0.96
N LEU A 51 10.59 33.36 -1.52
CA LEU A 51 9.42 33.93 -2.18
C LEU A 51 9.08 33.15 -3.45
N THR A 52 10.08 32.88 -4.27
CA THR A 52 9.93 32.05 -5.48
C THR A 52 9.42 30.66 -5.17
N PHE A 53 9.93 30.02 -4.09
CA PHE A 53 9.41 28.71 -3.68
C PHE A 53 7.96 28.78 -3.17
N MET A 54 7.58 29.83 -2.45
CA MET A 54 6.19 30.04 -2.03
C MET A 54 5.26 30.24 -3.24
N ASN A 55 5.69 31.00 -4.24
CA ASN A 55 4.94 31.17 -5.49
C ASN A 55 4.79 29.83 -6.22
N PHE A 56 5.83 28.99 -6.25
CA PHE A 56 5.71 27.62 -6.76
C PHE A 56 4.67 26.81 -5.98
N LEU A 57 4.68 26.86 -4.66
CA LEU A 57 3.68 26.15 -3.85
C LEU A 57 2.26 26.65 -4.14
N ALA A 58 2.08 27.94 -4.40
CA ALA A 58 0.78 28.48 -4.77
C ALA A 58 0.24 27.90 -6.10
N THR A 59 1.12 27.51 -7.03
CA THR A 59 0.68 26.80 -8.26
C THR A 59 0.11 25.40 -7.99
N LEU A 60 0.34 24.86 -6.81
CA LEU A 60 -0.09 23.52 -6.39
C LEU A 60 -1.36 23.54 -5.52
N ASP A 61 -2.03 24.67 -5.36
CA ASP A 61 -3.22 24.87 -4.51
C ASP A 61 -4.42 23.98 -4.93
N HIS A 62 -4.47 23.59 -6.21
CA HIS A 62 -5.46 22.64 -6.74
C HIS A 62 -5.27 21.20 -6.20
N LEU A 63 -4.13 20.91 -5.55
CA LEU A 63 -3.83 19.59 -4.98
C LEU A 63 -4.35 19.47 -3.54
N LYS A 64 -4.63 18.23 -3.13
CA LYS A 64 -4.95 17.94 -1.72
C LYS A 64 -3.76 18.24 -0.82
N SER A 65 -4.01 18.74 0.40
CA SER A 65 -2.97 19.04 1.41
C SER A 65 -2.00 17.87 1.67
N SER A 66 -2.47 16.63 1.60
CA SER A 66 -1.63 15.43 1.72
C SER A 66 -0.64 15.27 0.55
N SER A 67 -1.05 15.63 -0.67
CA SER A 67 -0.18 15.61 -1.85
C SER A 67 0.88 16.69 -1.78
N ILE A 68 0.51 17.90 -1.36
CA ILE A 68 1.45 19.01 -1.13
C ILE A 68 2.44 18.62 -0.04
N ALA A 69 1.99 18.04 1.08
CA ALA A 69 2.86 17.61 2.17
C ALA A 69 3.89 16.55 1.72
N ARG A 70 3.47 15.60 0.86
CA ARG A 70 4.38 14.61 0.27
C ARG A 70 5.43 15.28 -0.63
N LYS A 71 5.01 16.18 -1.53
CA LYS A 71 5.92 16.93 -2.40
C LYS A 71 6.93 17.76 -1.58
N MET A 72 6.47 18.46 -0.55
CA MET A 72 7.36 19.21 0.35
C MET A 72 8.40 18.32 1.04
N SER A 73 8.05 17.08 1.37
CA SER A 73 9.02 16.11 1.91
C SER A 73 10.12 15.78 0.89
N VAL A 74 9.76 15.64 -0.40
CA VAL A 74 10.74 15.43 -1.47
C VAL A 74 11.68 16.62 -1.60
N TYR A 75 11.15 17.84 -1.68
CA TYR A 75 11.96 19.05 -1.83
C TYR A 75 12.88 19.28 -0.63
N ARG A 76 12.39 19.04 0.61
CA ARG A 76 13.26 19.11 1.81
C ARG A 76 14.39 18.10 1.75
N SER A 77 14.11 16.87 1.37
CA SER A 77 15.14 15.84 1.23
C SER A 77 16.15 16.20 0.14
N PHE A 78 15.69 16.82 -0.94
CA PHE A 78 16.55 17.27 -2.02
C PHE A 78 17.47 18.40 -1.57
N TYR A 79 16.96 19.46 -0.96
CA TYR A 79 17.77 20.55 -0.46
C TYR A 79 18.72 20.14 0.69
N ALA A 80 18.29 19.21 1.54
CA ALA A 80 19.20 18.61 2.52
C ALA A 80 20.38 17.88 1.85
N TYR A 81 20.11 17.12 0.78
CA TYR A 81 21.17 16.50 -0.02
C TYR A 81 22.09 17.53 -0.68
N LEU A 82 21.54 18.60 -1.24
CA LEU A 82 22.33 19.67 -1.86
C LEU A 82 23.27 20.32 -0.85
N ALA A 83 22.78 20.58 0.37
CA ALA A 83 23.59 21.14 1.45
C ALA A 83 24.71 20.18 1.88
N GLU A 84 24.37 18.91 2.11
CA GLU A 84 25.30 17.91 2.67
C GLU A 84 26.40 17.47 1.67
N TYR A 85 26.04 17.32 0.39
CA TYR A 85 26.93 16.71 -0.59
C TYR A 85 27.38 17.61 -1.73
N MET A 86 26.71 18.76 -1.95
CA MET A 86 27.02 19.68 -3.03
C MET A 86 27.48 21.05 -2.56
N GLY A 87 27.48 21.29 -1.24
CA GLY A 87 27.89 22.56 -0.65
C GLY A 87 26.91 23.73 -0.90
N ILE A 88 25.71 23.42 -1.39
CA ILE A 88 24.65 24.41 -1.65
C ILE A 88 23.84 24.60 -0.37
N ASN A 89 24.11 25.66 0.37
CA ASN A 89 23.48 25.90 1.66
C ASN A 89 22.18 26.71 1.59
N GLU A 90 21.88 27.29 0.44
CA GLU A 90 20.63 28.02 0.22
C GLU A 90 19.45 27.05 0.21
N ASN A 91 18.59 27.17 1.24
CA ASN A 91 17.40 26.33 1.36
C ASN A 91 16.13 27.19 1.45
N PRO A 92 15.39 27.34 0.35
CA PRO A 92 14.20 28.19 0.31
C PRO A 92 13.04 27.66 1.15
N LEU A 93 13.11 26.41 1.64
CA LEU A 93 12.05 25.79 2.47
C LEU A 93 12.21 26.09 3.97
N LEU A 94 13.27 26.76 4.39
CA LEU A 94 13.47 27.08 5.80
C LEU A 94 12.30 27.91 6.34
N GLY A 95 11.68 27.43 7.43
CA GLY A 95 10.55 28.09 8.08
C GLY A 95 9.20 27.97 7.36
N ILE A 96 9.14 27.30 6.20
CA ILE A 96 7.85 27.01 5.54
C ILE A 96 7.20 25.81 6.23
N GLN A 97 6.00 26.02 6.77
CA GLN A 97 5.25 24.95 7.40
C GLN A 97 4.59 24.04 6.36
N THR A 98 4.63 22.73 6.63
CA THR A 98 3.86 21.77 5.83
C THR A 98 2.37 21.91 6.15
N PRO A 99 1.47 21.96 5.16
CA PRO A 99 0.04 21.95 5.42
C PRO A 99 -0.33 20.78 6.34
N LYS A 100 -1.08 21.09 7.41
CA LYS A 100 -1.57 20.05 8.31
C LYS A 100 -2.49 19.12 7.54
N LYS A 101 -2.22 17.82 7.62
CA LYS A 101 -3.17 16.82 7.13
C LYS A 101 -4.45 16.97 7.95
N SER A 102 -5.59 17.13 7.29
CA SER A 102 -6.87 16.94 7.95
C SER A 102 -6.88 15.56 8.60
N LYS A 103 -7.26 15.47 9.89
CA LYS A 103 -7.50 14.17 10.52
C LYS A 103 -8.66 13.53 9.75
N GLN A 104 -8.36 12.69 8.78
CA GLN A 104 -9.37 11.82 8.19
C GLN A 104 -9.72 10.79 9.27
N ILE A 105 -11.00 10.61 9.53
CA ILE A 105 -11.52 9.47 10.28
C ILE A 105 -10.99 8.24 9.53
N PRO A 106 -10.37 7.27 10.21
CA PRO A 106 -9.87 6.07 9.55
C PRO A 106 -11.02 5.40 8.79
N ASP A 107 -10.89 5.27 7.49
CA ASP A 107 -11.85 4.58 6.66
C ASP A 107 -11.67 3.07 6.87
N PHE A 108 -12.48 2.45 7.71
CA PHE A 108 -12.58 1.00 7.86
C PHE A 108 -14.05 0.58 7.73
N LEU A 109 -14.28 -0.68 7.37
CA LEU A 109 -15.61 -1.29 7.28
C LEU A 109 -15.85 -2.09 8.54
N PHE A 110 -17.08 -2.07 9.05
CA PHE A 110 -17.54 -3.00 10.09
C PHE A 110 -17.59 -4.43 9.56
N VAL A 111 -17.63 -5.41 10.46
CA VAL A 111 -17.66 -6.83 10.09
C VAL A 111 -18.87 -7.13 9.20
N GLU A 112 -20.02 -6.59 9.56
CA GLU A 112 -21.29 -6.74 8.84
C GLU A 112 -21.22 -6.16 7.42
N GLU A 113 -20.58 -5.00 7.25
CA GLU A 113 -20.38 -4.36 5.94
C GLU A 113 -19.46 -5.18 5.04
N ILE A 114 -18.42 -5.81 5.63
CA ILE A 114 -17.53 -6.71 4.89
C ILE A 114 -18.29 -7.97 4.48
N GLN A 115 -19.09 -8.55 5.38
CA GLN A 115 -19.92 -9.71 5.07
C GLN A 115 -20.94 -9.40 3.96
N GLU A 116 -21.62 -8.27 4.05
CA GLU A 116 -22.54 -7.80 3.02
C GLU A 116 -21.82 -7.64 1.68
N PHE A 117 -20.66 -6.97 1.66
CA PHE A 117 -19.87 -6.78 0.45
C PHE A 117 -19.44 -8.11 -0.18
N LEU A 118 -18.93 -9.06 0.62
CA LEU A 118 -18.46 -10.35 0.11
C LEU A 118 -19.62 -11.27 -0.31
N ASN A 119 -20.71 -11.29 0.44
CA ASN A 119 -21.87 -12.14 0.15
C ASN A 119 -22.73 -11.63 -1.02
N SER A 120 -22.54 -10.40 -1.45
CA SER A 120 -23.27 -9.81 -2.58
C SER A 120 -22.78 -10.27 -3.94
N TYR A 121 -21.63 -10.95 -4.01
CA TYR A 121 -21.12 -11.52 -5.25
C TYR A 121 -21.94 -12.73 -5.70
N ASN A 122 -22.15 -12.84 -7.02
CA ASN A 122 -22.84 -13.98 -7.63
C ASN A 122 -21.82 -15.02 -8.09
N ASP A 123 -21.66 -16.08 -7.33
CA ASP A 123 -20.71 -17.17 -7.62
C ASP A 123 -20.99 -17.94 -8.89
N ALA A 124 -22.21 -17.85 -9.45
CA ALA A 124 -22.53 -18.41 -10.77
C ALA A 124 -21.86 -17.64 -11.93
N LYS A 125 -21.35 -16.42 -11.66
CA LYS A 125 -20.59 -15.63 -12.62
C LYS A 125 -19.10 -15.74 -12.28
N GLU A 126 -18.33 -16.32 -13.21
CA GLU A 126 -16.93 -16.66 -13.00
C GLU A 126 -16.05 -15.46 -12.60
N ASP A 127 -16.28 -14.29 -13.18
CA ASP A 127 -15.56 -13.06 -12.82
C ASP A 127 -15.92 -12.56 -11.43
N GLN A 128 -17.19 -12.68 -11.02
CA GLN A 128 -17.63 -12.32 -9.68
C GLN A 128 -17.15 -13.32 -8.63
N TYR A 129 -17.17 -14.62 -8.94
CA TYR A 129 -16.59 -15.64 -8.06
C TYR A 129 -15.11 -15.37 -7.78
N ARG A 130 -14.32 -15.12 -8.83
CA ARG A 130 -12.92 -14.70 -8.68
C ARG A 130 -12.80 -13.44 -7.80
N ASP A 131 -13.62 -12.42 -8.02
CA ASP A 131 -13.56 -11.15 -7.28
C ASP A 131 -13.90 -11.36 -5.80
N ARG A 132 -14.87 -12.22 -5.49
CA ARG A 132 -15.20 -12.60 -4.11
C ARG A 132 -14.01 -13.24 -3.41
N ILE A 133 -13.39 -14.26 -4.02
CA ILE A 133 -12.19 -14.93 -3.45
C ILE A 133 -11.03 -13.94 -3.27
N LEU A 134 -10.81 -13.05 -4.25
CA LEU A 134 -9.80 -11.99 -4.20
C LEU A 134 -10.00 -11.08 -2.98
N PHE A 135 -11.20 -10.53 -2.77
CA PHE A 135 -11.45 -9.63 -1.67
C PHE A 135 -11.54 -10.35 -0.32
N THR A 136 -11.97 -11.61 -0.33
CA THR A 136 -11.94 -12.46 0.86
C THR A 136 -10.51 -12.66 1.37
N ILE A 137 -9.55 -13.05 0.53
CA ILE A 137 -8.16 -13.23 0.98
C ILE A 137 -7.52 -11.92 1.38
N MET A 138 -7.86 -10.81 0.69
CA MET A 138 -7.35 -9.49 1.07
C MET A 138 -7.78 -9.08 2.47
N TYR A 139 -9.01 -9.36 2.86
CA TYR A 139 -9.48 -9.13 4.22
C TYR A 139 -8.94 -10.16 5.20
N ALA A 140 -9.07 -11.46 4.90
CA ALA A 140 -8.66 -12.54 5.79
C ALA A 140 -7.17 -12.46 6.17
N CYS A 141 -6.32 -12.03 5.25
CA CYS A 141 -4.86 -11.94 5.48
C CYS A 141 -4.34 -10.50 5.59
N GLY A 142 -5.20 -9.50 5.53
CA GLY A 142 -4.79 -8.09 5.57
C GLY A 142 -3.77 -7.72 4.47
N LEU A 143 -3.88 -8.30 3.27
CA LEU A 143 -2.90 -8.13 2.20
C LEU A 143 -2.90 -6.71 1.63
N ARG A 144 -1.72 -6.21 1.26
CA ARG A 144 -1.62 -5.04 0.37
C ARG A 144 -2.09 -5.43 -1.03
N VAL A 145 -2.66 -4.49 -1.76
CA VAL A 145 -3.09 -4.75 -3.15
C VAL A 145 -1.95 -5.26 -4.03
N SER A 146 -0.73 -4.75 -3.85
CA SER A 146 0.45 -5.22 -4.59
C SER A 146 0.86 -6.64 -4.22
N GLU A 147 0.73 -7.02 -2.95
CA GLU A 147 1.00 -8.39 -2.47
C GLU A 147 -0.01 -9.37 -3.07
N CYS A 148 -1.28 -8.96 -3.12
CA CYS A 148 -2.34 -9.78 -3.72
C CYS A 148 -2.16 -9.94 -5.24
N VAL A 149 -1.73 -8.88 -5.94
CA VAL A 149 -1.41 -8.93 -7.38
C VAL A 149 -0.30 -9.94 -7.67
N SER A 150 0.78 -9.94 -6.88
CA SER A 150 1.94 -10.82 -7.07
C SER A 150 1.85 -12.17 -6.37
N LEU A 151 0.69 -12.50 -5.77
CA LEU A 151 0.51 -13.75 -5.03
C LEU A 151 0.51 -14.95 -5.99
N GLU A 152 1.33 -15.94 -5.69
CA GLU A 152 1.43 -17.20 -6.42
C GLU A 152 0.96 -18.38 -5.56
N TRP A 153 0.51 -19.47 -6.19
CA TRP A 153 0.00 -20.65 -5.48
C TRP A 153 1.02 -21.32 -4.60
N ASN A 154 2.32 -21.25 -4.93
CA ASN A 154 3.40 -21.81 -4.11
C ASN A 154 3.56 -21.08 -2.76
N GLN A 155 2.95 -19.90 -2.61
CA GLN A 155 2.95 -19.12 -1.38
C GLN A 155 1.76 -19.46 -0.46
N ILE A 156 0.80 -20.26 -0.91
CA ILE A 156 -0.40 -20.63 -0.15
C ILE A 156 -0.29 -22.06 0.34
N ASP A 157 -0.16 -22.24 1.64
CA ASP A 157 -0.25 -23.55 2.29
C ASP A 157 -1.69 -23.77 2.78
N LEU A 158 -2.46 -24.52 1.99
CA LEU A 158 -3.85 -24.83 2.29
C LEU A 158 -3.99 -25.73 3.53
N ASN A 159 -3.01 -26.63 3.77
CA ASN A 159 -3.07 -27.57 4.89
C ASN A 159 -2.88 -26.87 6.23
N ASN A 160 -1.91 -25.96 6.30
CA ASN A 160 -1.62 -25.18 7.50
C ASN A 160 -2.44 -23.88 7.56
N ARG A 161 -3.20 -23.55 6.51
CA ARG A 161 -4.00 -22.32 6.39
C ARG A 161 -3.17 -21.07 6.59
N ILE A 162 -2.07 -20.96 5.87
CA ILE A 162 -1.15 -19.82 5.91
C ILE A 162 -0.78 -19.34 4.51
N VAL A 163 -0.49 -18.05 4.42
CA VAL A 163 0.05 -17.41 3.23
C VAL A 163 1.44 -16.86 3.55
N HIS A 164 2.42 -17.19 2.72
CA HIS A 164 3.79 -16.65 2.79
C HIS A 164 3.87 -15.39 1.93
N ILE A 165 4.06 -14.24 2.56
CA ILE A 165 4.11 -12.95 1.87
C ILE A 165 5.54 -12.45 1.84
N ARG A 166 6.06 -12.24 0.63
CA ARG A 166 7.37 -11.61 0.41
C ARG A 166 7.27 -10.11 0.66
N GLY A 167 8.01 -9.63 1.63
CA GLY A 167 8.04 -8.21 1.99
C GLY A 167 9.14 -7.43 1.27
N LYS A 168 9.08 -6.11 1.36
CA LYS A 168 10.16 -5.23 0.88
C LYS A 168 11.41 -5.43 1.74
N GLY A 169 12.58 -5.69 1.10
CA GLY A 169 13.87 -5.85 1.80
C GLY A 169 14.04 -7.20 2.45
N ASP A 170 13.57 -8.28 1.81
CA ASP A 170 13.75 -9.67 2.20
C ASP A 170 13.16 -10.05 3.58
N LYS A 171 12.11 -9.32 4.00
CA LYS A 171 11.37 -9.63 5.21
C LYS A 171 10.10 -10.39 4.85
N ASP A 172 10.21 -11.69 4.78
CA ASP A 172 9.05 -12.56 4.61
C ASP A 172 8.22 -12.59 5.87
N ARG A 173 6.90 -12.67 5.71
CA ARG A 173 5.96 -12.87 6.81
C ARG A 173 4.96 -13.94 6.48
N ILE A 174 4.46 -14.58 7.53
CA ILE A 174 3.40 -15.58 7.45
C ILE A 174 2.11 -14.96 7.97
N VAL A 175 1.02 -15.12 7.23
CA VAL A 175 -0.31 -14.66 7.64
C VAL A 175 -1.28 -15.84 7.58
N PRO A 176 -1.93 -16.19 8.69
CA PRO A 176 -2.99 -17.20 8.69
C PRO A 176 -4.24 -16.72 7.96
N PHE A 177 -5.10 -17.67 7.57
CA PHE A 177 -6.48 -17.40 7.17
C PHE A 177 -7.46 -18.35 7.87
N TYR A 178 -8.73 -17.97 7.92
CA TYR A 178 -9.75 -18.64 8.72
C TYR A 178 -10.14 -20.02 8.19
N GLN A 179 -10.69 -20.86 9.08
CA GLN A 179 -11.11 -22.21 8.77
C GLN A 179 -12.30 -22.20 7.79
N GLY A 180 -12.23 -23.07 6.79
CA GLY A 180 -13.23 -23.16 5.71
C GLY A 180 -12.78 -22.46 4.43
N PHE A 181 -11.99 -21.38 4.50
CA PHE A 181 -11.54 -20.68 3.33
C PHE A 181 -10.55 -21.50 2.48
N GLU A 182 -9.85 -22.48 3.07
CA GLU A 182 -9.02 -23.43 2.34
C GLU A 182 -9.81 -24.22 1.28
N LYS A 183 -11.07 -24.53 1.60
CA LYS A 183 -11.96 -25.25 0.68
C LYS A 183 -12.37 -24.36 -0.50
N GLU A 184 -12.73 -23.10 -0.20
CA GLU A 184 -13.09 -22.12 -1.23
C GLU A 184 -11.90 -21.83 -2.16
N LEU A 185 -10.68 -21.68 -1.60
CA LEU A 185 -9.46 -21.50 -2.38
C LEU A 185 -9.15 -22.72 -3.28
N LEU A 186 -9.34 -23.94 -2.76
CA LEU A 186 -9.14 -25.16 -3.53
C LEU A 186 -10.17 -25.27 -4.66
N GLU A 187 -11.44 -24.97 -4.38
CA GLU A 187 -12.49 -24.96 -5.40
C GLU A 187 -12.20 -23.89 -6.47
N TYR A 188 -11.81 -22.68 -6.06
CA TYR A 188 -11.40 -21.63 -6.98
C TYR A 188 -10.22 -22.07 -7.87
N LYS A 189 -9.23 -22.75 -7.29
CA LYS A 189 -8.08 -23.29 -8.03
C LYS A 189 -8.52 -24.30 -9.09
N ASN A 190 -9.40 -25.23 -8.72
CA ASN A 190 -9.83 -26.33 -9.57
C ASN A 190 -10.88 -25.92 -10.63
N SER A 191 -11.66 -24.87 -10.38
CA SER A 191 -12.68 -24.37 -11.30
C SER A 191 -12.19 -23.21 -12.18
N PHE A 192 -12.10 -22.01 -11.60
CA PHE A 192 -11.76 -20.80 -12.34
C PHE A 192 -10.28 -20.77 -12.76
N TRP A 193 -9.37 -20.93 -11.79
CA TRP A 193 -7.95 -20.76 -12.06
C TRP A 193 -7.42 -21.76 -13.08
N SER A 194 -7.73 -23.03 -12.94
CA SER A 194 -7.33 -24.08 -13.89
C SER A 194 -7.83 -23.85 -15.32
N LYS A 195 -8.94 -23.13 -15.48
CA LYS A 195 -9.54 -22.81 -16.78
C LYS A 195 -8.86 -21.64 -17.48
N TYR A 196 -8.41 -20.63 -16.73
CA TYR A 196 -7.96 -19.36 -17.29
C TYR A 196 -6.48 -19.08 -17.11
N ALA A 197 -5.83 -19.56 -16.03
CA ALA A 197 -4.46 -19.19 -15.73
C ALA A 197 -3.45 -19.67 -16.76
N VAL A 198 -2.50 -18.80 -17.08
CA VAL A 198 -1.36 -19.09 -18.00
C VAL A 198 -0.04 -19.12 -17.24
N ASP A 199 -0.05 -18.74 -15.96
CA ASP A 199 1.09 -18.72 -15.06
C ASP A 199 0.63 -19.03 -13.62
N ASP A 200 1.54 -18.98 -12.62
CA ASP A 200 1.26 -19.37 -11.24
C ASP A 200 0.57 -18.29 -10.39
N HIS A 201 0.28 -17.11 -10.94
CA HIS A 201 -0.43 -16.07 -10.21
C HIS A 201 -1.84 -16.51 -9.83
N VAL A 202 -2.19 -16.32 -8.55
CA VAL A 202 -3.49 -16.75 -8.01
C VAL A 202 -4.65 -15.99 -8.68
N PHE A 203 -4.49 -14.70 -8.90
CA PHE A 203 -5.57 -13.85 -9.42
C PHE A 203 -5.29 -13.38 -10.84
N VAL A 204 -6.03 -13.96 -11.77
CA VAL A 204 -5.95 -13.66 -13.21
C VAL A 204 -7.28 -13.14 -13.73
N ASN A 205 -7.25 -12.44 -14.86
CA ASN A 205 -8.46 -12.05 -15.57
C ASN A 205 -8.96 -13.19 -16.47
N LEU A 206 -10.14 -13.04 -17.11
CA LEU A 206 -10.72 -14.03 -18.04
C LEU A 206 -9.86 -14.32 -19.28
N ARG A 207 -8.74 -13.62 -19.47
CA ARG A 207 -7.76 -13.87 -20.53
C ARG A 207 -6.49 -14.53 -19.99
N GLY A 208 -6.49 -14.97 -18.74
CA GLY A 208 -5.36 -15.61 -18.07
C GLY A 208 -4.25 -14.69 -17.59
N LYS A 209 -4.34 -13.39 -17.85
CA LYS A 209 -3.31 -12.42 -17.44
C LYS A 209 -3.51 -11.97 -15.99
N GLN A 210 -2.41 -11.80 -15.28
CA GLN A 210 -2.35 -11.25 -13.93
C GLN A 210 -3.18 -9.96 -13.80
N LEU A 211 -3.92 -9.81 -12.71
CA LEU A 211 -4.61 -8.56 -12.38
C LEU A 211 -3.61 -7.46 -12.03
N THR A 212 -4.00 -6.22 -12.27
CA THR A 212 -3.21 -5.04 -11.86
C THR A 212 -3.80 -4.42 -10.59
N SER A 213 -2.97 -3.72 -9.81
CA SER A 213 -3.46 -2.98 -8.63
C SER A 213 -4.58 -1.97 -8.98
N ARG A 214 -4.50 -1.33 -10.14
CA ARG A 214 -5.56 -0.42 -10.64
C ARG A 214 -6.81 -1.20 -11.03
N GLY A 215 -6.64 -2.40 -11.63
CA GLY A 215 -7.75 -3.30 -11.97
C GLY A 215 -8.51 -3.74 -10.72
N ILE A 216 -7.80 -4.19 -9.67
CA ILE A 216 -8.41 -4.58 -8.39
C ILE A 216 -9.17 -3.41 -7.75
N GLN A 217 -8.58 -2.21 -7.74
CA GLN A 217 -9.26 -1.00 -7.26
C GLN A 217 -10.55 -0.71 -8.03
N TYR A 218 -10.51 -0.83 -9.36
CA TYR A 218 -11.67 -0.63 -10.23
C TYR A 218 -12.77 -1.66 -9.96
N LEU A 219 -12.41 -2.95 -9.84
CA LEU A 219 -13.37 -4.03 -9.55
C LEU A 219 -14.09 -3.78 -8.23
N MET A 220 -13.34 -3.42 -7.20
CA MET A 220 -13.90 -3.12 -5.88
C MET A 220 -14.87 -1.93 -5.90
N ASP A 221 -14.47 -0.80 -6.51
CA ASP A 221 -15.30 0.41 -6.61
C ASP A 221 -16.56 0.16 -7.46
N LYS A 222 -16.42 -0.58 -8.56
CA LYS A 222 -17.52 -0.96 -9.45
C LYS A 222 -18.57 -1.81 -8.72
N HIS A 223 -18.11 -2.82 -7.96
CA HIS A 223 -19.03 -3.71 -7.25
C HIS A 223 -19.71 -2.99 -6.09
N ALA A 224 -18.96 -2.24 -5.27
CA ALA A 224 -19.51 -1.45 -4.18
C ALA A 224 -20.63 -0.49 -4.63
N LYS A 225 -20.42 0.18 -5.76
CA LYS A 225 -21.46 1.03 -6.38
C LYS A 225 -22.67 0.22 -6.84
N ALA A 226 -22.47 -0.96 -7.42
CA ALA A 226 -23.55 -1.81 -7.91
C ALA A 226 -24.47 -2.31 -6.80
N ILE A 227 -23.95 -2.51 -5.59
CA ILE A 227 -24.73 -2.90 -4.41
C ILE A 227 -25.20 -1.71 -3.55
N GLY A 228 -25.00 -0.47 -4.02
CA GLY A 228 -25.50 0.73 -3.36
C GLY A 228 -24.70 1.20 -2.14
N MET A 229 -23.46 0.76 -1.96
CA MET A 229 -22.61 1.29 -0.88
C MET A 229 -22.33 2.78 -1.10
N HIS A 230 -22.64 3.60 -0.10
CA HIS A 230 -22.51 5.07 -0.20
C HIS A 230 -21.06 5.55 -0.12
N MET A 231 -20.15 4.72 0.39
CA MET A 231 -18.74 5.06 0.51
C MET A 231 -17.92 4.48 -0.64
N LYS A 232 -16.86 5.21 -1.01
CA LYS A 232 -15.92 4.75 -2.02
C LYS A 232 -14.97 3.73 -1.41
N LEU A 233 -15.15 2.45 -1.76
CA LEU A 233 -14.26 1.41 -1.28
C LEU A 233 -12.91 1.43 -1.99
N HIS A 234 -11.87 1.06 -1.24
CA HIS A 234 -10.53 0.83 -1.77
C HIS A 234 -9.80 -0.26 -0.98
N PRO A 235 -8.84 -0.96 -1.59
CA PRO A 235 -8.18 -2.13 -0.99
C PRO A 235 -7.55 -1.90 0.38
N HIS A 236 -7.06 -0.69 0.65
CA HIS A 236 -6.48 -0.37 1.96
C HIS A 236 -7.51 -0.38 3.09
N MET A 237 -8.81 -0.17 2.79
CA MET A 237 -9.87 -0.27 3.81
C MET A 237 -9.98 -1.69 4.34
N LEU A 238 -9.95 -2.74 3.48
CA LEU A 238 -9.98 -4.13 3.92
C LEU A 238 -8.82 -4.45 4.85
N ARG A 239 -7.62 -4.00 4.52
CA ARG A 239 -6.43 -4.18 5.36
C ARG A 239 -6.54 -3.39 6.67
N HIS A 240 -7.12 -2.20 6.64
CA HIS A 240 -7.33 -1.41 7.85
C HIS A 240 -8.40 -2.04 8.74
N SER A 241 -9.50 -2.53 8.15
CA SER A 241 -10.54 -3.28 8.86
C SER A 241 -9.99 -4.56 9.50
N PHE A 242 -9.15 -5.33 8.77
CA PHE A 242 -8.46 -6.49 9.34
C PHE A 242 -7.69 -6.12 10.61
N ALA A 243 -6.88 -5.05 10.55
CA ALA A 243 -6.10 -4.62 11.72
C ALA A 243 -6.99 -4.19 12.89
N THR A 244 -8.00 -3.37 12.61
CA THR A 244 -8.95 -2.85 13.60
C THR A 244 -9.72 -4.00 14.26
N HIS A 245 -10.28 -4.91 13.48
CA HIS A 245 -11.05 -6.03 14.02
C HIS A 245 -10.22 -6.98 14.87
N LEU A 246 -8.96 -7.24 14.49
CA LEU A 246 -8.07 -8.04 15.36
C LEU A 246 -7.79 -7.34 16.69
N LEU A 247 -7.54 -6.03 16.67
CA LEU A 247 -7.28 -5.24 17.88
C LEU A 247 -8.53 -5.17 18.77
N ASP A 248 -9.69 -4.89 18.20
CA ASP A 248 -10.98 -4.81 18.92
C ASP A 248 -11.36 -6.15 19.57
N ASN A 249 -10.97 -7.27 18.94
CA ASN A 249 -11.14 -8.62 19.49
C ASN A 249 -9.98 -9.05 20.42
N GLY A 250 -9.13 -8.11 20.85
CA GLY A 250 -8.11 -8.31 21.87
C GLY A 250 -6.82 -8.95 21.40
N ALA A 251 -6.47 -8.88 20.10
CA ALA A 251 -5.15 -9.24 19.65
C ALA A 251 -4.11 -8.21 20.14
N ASP A 252 -2.92 -8.68 20.50
CA ASP A 252 -1.80 -7.80 20.83
C ASP A 252 -1.38 -6.99 19.60
N ILE A 253 -1.14 -5.70 19.79
CA ILE A 253 -0.75 -4.78 18.71
C ILE A 253 0.53 -5.24 17.99
N ARG A 254 1.47 -5.88 18.69
CA ARG A 254 2.71 -6.41 18.11
C ARG A 254 2.43 -7.56 17.15
N VAL A 255 1.50 -8.44 17.53
CA VAL A 255 1.04 -9.53 16.66
C VAL A 255 0.40 -8.97 15.39
N VAL A 256 -0.46 -7.96 15.52
CA VAL A 256 -1.09 -7.32 14.36
C VAL A 256 -0.06 -6.63 13.47
N GLN A 257 0.94 -5.97 14.05
CA GLN A 257 2.04 -5.36 13.30
C GLN A 257 2.88 -6.39 12.54
N GLU A 258 3.16 -7.55 13.15
CA GLU A 258 3.89 -8.66 12.52
C GLU A 258 3.09 -9.25 11.36
N LEU A 259 1.79 -9.54 11.55
CA LEU A 259 0.88 -10.00 10.52
C LEU A 259 0.81 -9.02 9.33
N LEU A 260 0.86 -7.72 9.60
CA LEU A 260 0.83 -6.68 8.57
C LEU A 260 2.22 -6.41 7.93
N GLY A 261 3.32 -6.84 8.53
CA GLY A 261 4.67 -6.56 8.05
C GLY A 261 4.99 -5.05 8.07
N HIS A 262 4.78 -4.40 9.22
CA HIS A 262 5.15 -3.01 9.44
C HIS A 262 6.61 -2.92 9.87
N SER A 263 7.45 -2.25 9.06
CA SER A 263 8.91 -2.15 9.26
C SER A 263 9.35 -1.00 10.17
N SER A 264 8.43 -0.20 10.72
CA SER A 264 8.81 0.99 11.48
C SER A 264 8.25 1.01 12.91
N LEU A 265 9.07 0.56 13.84
CA LEU A 265 9.14 1.20 15.14
C LEU A 265 10.60 1.63 15.34
N SER A 266 10.82 2.95 15.37
CA SER A 266 12.01 3.56 15.94
C SER A 266 11.97 3.36 17.45
N THR A 267 12.41 2.21 17.93
CA THR A 267 12.92 2.07 19.31
C THR A 267 13.62 0.72 19.44
N THR A 268 14.86 0.79 19.79
CA THR A 268 15.75 -0.30 20.20
C THR A 268 15.18 -0.97 21.47
N GLN A 269 14.26 -1.92 21.29
CA GLN A 269 13.86 -2.83 22.36
C GLN A 269 14.04 -4.26 21.87
N ILE A 270 14.67 -5.05 22.71
CA ILE A 270 15.02 -6.47 22.55
C ILE A 270 13.82 -7.23 21.99
N TYR A 271 13.90 -7.64 20.72
CA TYR A 271 12.83 -8.36 20.02
C TYR A 271 12.77 -9.80 20.49
N THR A 272 11.76 -10.16 21.24
CA THR A 272 11.28 -11.53 21.27
C THR A 272 10.50 -11.77 19.98
N HIS A 273 11.03 -12.61 19.08
CA HIS A 273 10.34 -12.98 17.85
C HIS A 273 9.02 -13.66 18.18
N VAL A 274 7.91 -13.13 17.62
CA VAL A 274 6.61 -13.79 17.71
C VAL A 274 6.67 -15.04 16.85
N THR A 275 6.45 -16.22 17.46
CA THR A 275 6.50 -17.48 16.72
C THR A 275 5.26 -17.64 15.81
N THR A 276 5.38 -18.44 14.74
CA THR A 276 4.25 -18.77 13.87
C THR A 276 3.05 -19.33 14.65
N ALA A 277 3.32 -20.17 15.66
CA ALA A 277 2.26 -20.72 16.50
C ALA A 277 1.52 -19.64 17.31
N GLN A 278 2.23 -18.62 17.79
CA GLN A 278 1.62 -17.47 18.47
C GLN A 278 0.79 -16.61 17.51
N LEU A 279 1.28 -16.39 16.28
CA LEU A 279 0.53 -15.66 15.24
C LEU A 279 -0.78 -16.38 14.91
N VAL A 280 -0.72 -17.70 14.65
CA VAL A 280 -1.91 -18.53 14.36
C VAL A 280 -2.89 -18.54 15.53
N LYS A 281 -2.40 -18.70 16.77
CA LYS A 281 -3.24 -18.69 17.97
C LYS A 281 -3.96 -17.35 18.16
N ALA A 282 -3.25 -16.25 18.01
CA ALA A 282 -3.81 -14.91 18.14
C ALA A 282 -4.83 -14.60 17.04
N TYR A 283 -4.52 -15.00 15.79
CA TYR A 283 -5.43 -14.88 14.67
C TYR A 283 -6.74 -15.64 14.91
N LYS A 284 -6.66 -16.93 15.28
CA LYS A 284 -7.83 -17.78 15.58
C LYS A 284 -8.72 -17.21 16.68
N LYS A 285 -8.12 -16.56 17.68
CA LYS A 285 -8.86 -15.94 18.78
C LYS A 285 -9.59 -14.66 18.36
N ALA A 286 -8.98 -13.87 17.46
CA ALA A 286 -9.37 -12.49 17.23
C ALA A 286 -9.99 -12.22 15.85
N HIS A 287 -9.77 -13.07 14.83
CA HIS A 287 -10.35 -12.82 13.51
C HIS A 287 -11.85 -13.12 13.49
N PRO A 288 -12.71 -12.17 13.00
CA PRO A 288 -14.18 -12.34 13.06
C PRO A 288 -14.71 -13.59 12.34
N PHE A 289 -14.08 -14.01 11.23
CA PHE A 289 -14.52 -15.14 10.41
C PHE A 289 -14.00 -16.50 10.93
N GLU A 290 -13.18 -16.54 11.96
CA GLU A 290 -12.73 -17.79 12.61
C GLU A 290 -13.73 -18.27 13.68
N LYS A 291 -14.74 -17.49 14.03
CA LYS A 291 -15.75 -17.78 15.05
C LYS A 291 -16.89 -18.63 14.51
#